data_9ce51c455fad02e443bb2eab7810ffda
#
_entry.id   9ce51c455fad02e443bb2eab7810ffda
#
_cell.length_a   1.000
_cell.length_b   1.000
_cell.length_c   1.000
_cell.angle_alpha   90.00
_cell.angle_beta   90.00
_cell.angle_gamma   90.00
#
_symmetry.space_group_name_H-M   'P 1'
#
loop_
_entity.id
_entity.type
_entity.pdbx_description
1 polymer ?
#
loop_
_entity_poly.entity_id
_entity_poly.type
_entity_poly.pdbx_seq_one_letter_code
_entity_poly.pdbx_strand_id
1 'polypeptide(L)'
;MSRKLHQASALSVATMIAFVIASADGSGAAAQTLGSVAAIQEPTSQIITQPVIEALPAPAVEVKEDLPEAKPVEVRPIKAGSLAQMVSAQPQLAELPRELHCLAGAIYFEAKSESLTGQLAVGRVIVARSKSGRFPNSYCGVVYQPSQFSFVRGRSMPGISKGSKQWKNAVAVAQIAHSGAWSSPVEGALFFHATYVSPGWKLRRVGRVENHVFYR
;
A
#
# COMPACT_ATOMS: atom_id res chain seq x y z
N MET A 1 -50.86 -6.19 38.88
CA MET A 1 -50.93 -4.71 38.98
C MET A 1 -50.42 -4.11 37.69
N SER A 2 -51.30 -3.56 36.90
CA SER A 2 -51.07 -2.98 35.56
C SER A 2 -50.47 -1.57 35.66
N ARG A 3 -49.49 -1.22 34.82
CA ARG A 3 -49.18 0.16 34.36
C ARG A 3 -48.59 0.13 32.97
N LYS A 4 -49.40 0.34 32.01
CA LYS A 4 -49.74 1.49 31.14
C LYS A 4 -48.57 2.03 30.33
N LEU A 5 -48.75 1.82 28.97
CA LEU A 5 -48.06 2.42 27.85
C LEU A 5 -48.09 3.95 27.92
N HIS A 6 -46.99 4.58 27.48
CA HIS A 6 -47.03 5.91 26.84
C HIS A 6 -46.34 5.85 25.50
N GLN A 7 -47.12 5.94 24.45
CA GLN A 7 -46.68 6.27 23.09
C GLN A 7 -46.42 7.78 23.04
N ALA A 8 -45.28 8.18 22.51
CA ALA A 8 -45.04 9.54 22.09
C ALA A 8 -44.68 9.51 20.61
N SER A 9 -45.65 9.95 19.80
CA SER A 9 -45.45 10.24 18.38
C SER A 9 -44.66 11.55 18.25
N ALA A 10 -43.59 11.54 17.47
CA ALA A 10 -42.90 12.75 17.02
C ALA A 10 -42.97 12.80 15.49
N LEU A 11 -43.62 13.82 14.98
CA LEU A 11 -43.77 14.13 13.58
C LEU A 11 -42.45 14.46 12.92
N SER A 12 -42.18 13.82 11.79
CA SER A 12 -41.07 14.15 10.89
C SER A 12 -41.51 15.26 9.94
N VAL A 13 -40.86 16.40 10.01
CA VAL A 13 -40.97 17.46 8.99
C VAL A 13 -39.96 17.17 7.90
N ALA A 14 -40.42 16.80 6.72
CA ALA A 14 -39.62 16.65 5.52
C ALA A 14 -39.44 18.02 4.87
N THR A 15 -38.20 18.54 4.85
CA THR A 15 -37.83 19.74 4.12
C THR A 15 -37.24 19.32 2.78
N MET A 16 -38.03 19.49 1.71
CA MET A 16 -37.56 19.37 0.33
C MET A 16 -36.79 20.65 -0.04
N ILE A 17 -35.50 20.48 -0.36
CA ILE A 17 -34.71 21.51 -1.03
C ILE A 17 -34.68 21.16 -2.52
N ALA A 18 -35.39 21.99 -3.31
CA ALA A 18 -35.34 21.93 -4.76
C ALA A 18 -34.06 22.62 -5.26
N PHE A 19 -33.19 21.90 -5.97
CA PHE A 19 -32.08 22.48 -6.73
C PHE A 19 -32.56 22.84 -8.13
N VAL A 20 -32.57 24.16 -8.42
CA VAL A 20 -32.79 24.70 -9.75
C VAL A 20 -31.49 24.59 -10.54
N ILE A 21 -31.53 23.84 -11.64
CA ILE A 21 -30.43 23.77 -12.61
C ILE A 21 -30.67 24.90 -13.63
N ALA A 22 -29.81 25.88 -13.65
CA ALA A 22 -29.78 26.92 -14.69
C ALA A 22 -28.84 26.41 -15.81
N SER A 23 -29.44 26.11 -16.96
CA SER A 23 -28.75 25.86 -18.22
C SER A 23 -28.37 27.23 -18.83
N ALA A 24 -27.10 27.41 -19.15
CA ALA A 24 -26.63 28.53 -19.97
C ALA A 24 -26.06 27.95 -21.27
N ASP A 25 -26.85 28.07 -22.34
CA ASP A 25 -26.42 27.91 -23.72
C ASP A 25 -25.54 29.08 -24.12
N GLY A 26 -24.37 28.78 -24.66
CA GLY A 26 -23.44 29.73 -25.22
C GLY A 26 -22.79 29.20 -26.48
N SER A 27 -23.51 29.27 -27.60
CA SER A 27 -22.95 29.12 -28.96
C SER A 27 -21.98 30.22 -29.29
N GLY A 28 -20.82 29.85 -29.83
CA GLY A 28 -19.83 30.79 -30.40
C GLY A 28 -18.92 30.07 -31.38
N ALA A 29 -19.41 29.84 -32.57
CA ALA A 29 -18.59 29.44 -33.72
C ALA A 29 -17.83 30.67 -34.24
N ALA A 30 -16.52 30.56 -34.38
CA ALA A 30 -15.71 31.44 -35.22
C ALA A 30 -14.64 30.59 -35.93
N ALA A 31 -14.91 30.38 -37.21
CA ALA A 31 -13.93 29.89 -38.17
C ALA A 31 -12.98 31.02 -38.55
N GLN A 32 -11.66 30.77 -38.57
CA GLN A 32 -10.71 31.59 -39.30
C GLN A 32 -9.62 30.69 -39.90
N THR A 33 -9.75 30.49 -41.17
CA THR A 33 -8.84 30.67 -42.32
C THR A 33 -7.37 30.25 -42.18
N LEU A 34 -7.07 29.36 -43.08
CA LEU A 34 -5.83 28.96 -43.74
C LEU A 34 -4.73 30.04 -43.79
N GLY A 35 -3.54 29.66 -43.32
CA GLY A 35 -2.32 30.43 -43.46
C GLY A 35 -1.09 29.56 -43.57
N SER A 36 -0.67 29.32 -44.77
CA SER A 36 0.71 29.18 -45.26
C SER A 36 1.63 28.07 -44.69
N VAL A 37 1.89 27.09 -45.51
CA VAL A 37 3.03 26.14 -45.49
C VAL A 37 4.37 26.89 -45.43
N ALA A 38 5.12 26.69 -44.35
CA ALA A 38 6.53 27.04 -44.28
C ALA A 38 7.37 25.75 -44.34
N ALA A 39 8.33 25.76 -45.23
CA ALA A 39 9.18 24.67 -45.63
C ALA A 39 9.93 23.99 -44.50
N ILE A 40 9.96 22.67 -44.53
CA ILE A 40 10.82 21.81 -43.74
C ILE A 40 12.26 22.01 -44.26
N GLN A 41 13.10 22.63 -43.46
CA GLN A 41 14.56 22.57 -43.61
C GLN A 41 15.10 21.44 -42.75
N GLU A 42 15.65 20.45 -43.40
CA GLU A 42 16.43 19.39 -42.77
C GLU A 42 17.71 20.01 -42.15
N PRO A 43 18.04 19.70 -40.87
CA PRO A 43 19.36 20.05 -40.37
C PRO A 43 20.38 19.05 -40.88
N THR A 44 21.24 19.53 -41.78
CA THR A 44 22.46 18.87 -42.23
C THR A 44 23.32 18.47 -41.02
N SER A 45 23.52 17.19 -40.84
CA SER A 45 24.45 16.63 -39.85
C SER A 45 25.87 17.04 -40.23
N GLN A 46 26.42 18.01 -39.55
CA GLN A 46 27.86 18.29 -39.59
C GLN A 46 28.58 17.26 -38.72
N ILE A 47 29.35 16.42 -39.38
CA ILE A 47 30.30 15.49 -38.76
C ILE A 47 31.43 16.34 -38.19
N ILE A 48 31.42 16.56 -36.88
CA ILE A 48 32.53 17.16 -36.16
C ILE A 48 33.54 16.03 -35.92
N THR A 49 34.60 16.05 -36.73
CA THR A 49 35.78 15.22 -36.53
C THR A 49 36.48 15.69 -35.25
N GLN A 50 36.36 14.99 -34.14
CA GLN A 50 37.13 15.24 -32.93
C GLN A 50 38.57 14.73 -33.14
N PRO A 51 39.58 15.48 -32.77
CA PRO A 51 40.98 15.00 -32.79
C PRO A 51 41.15 13.87 -31.77
N VAL A 52 41.70 12.78 -32.22
CA VAL A 52 42.16 11.66 -31.40
C VAL A 52 43.24 12.19 -30.45
N ILE A 53 42.93 12.33 -29.15
CA ILE A 53 43.89 12.55 -28.13
C ILE A 53 44.43 11.18 -27.74
N GLU A 54 45.70 10.94 -28.11
CA GLU A 54 46.49 9.78 -27.74
C GLU A 54 46.61 9.74 -26.21
N ALA A 55 45.94 8.78 -25.58
CA ALA A 55 45.96 8.60 -24.14
C ALA A 55 47.31 7.99 -23.71
N LEU A 56 48.14 8.75 -23.00
CA LEU A 56 49.27 8.26 -22.24
C LEU A 56 48.79 7.22 -21.21
N PRO A 57 49.52 6.10 -21.02
CA PRO A 57 49.16 5.11 -20.02
C PRO A 57 49.34 5.69 -18.61
N ALA A 58 48.25 5.84 -17.87
CA ALA A 58 48.28 6.14 -16.46
C ALA A 58 48.79 4.91 -15.69
N PRO A 59 49.63 5.10 -14.66
CA PRO A 59 50.09 3.99 -13.83
C PRO A 59 48.89 3.36 -13.12
N ALA A 60 48.73 2.05 -13.24
CA ALA A 60 47.77 1.27 -12.51
C ALA A 60 48.11 1.32 -11.01
N VAL A 61 47.43 2.16 -10.26
CA VAL A 61 47.38 2.07 -8.81
C VAL A 61 46.38 1.00 -8.45
N GLU A 62 46.85 -0.16 -8.12
CA GLU A 62 46.07 -1.27 -7.57
C GLU A 62 45.61 -0.88 -6.16
N VAL A 63 44.49 -0.18 -6.04
CA VAL A 63 43.81 0.06 -4.76
C VAL A 63 43.16 -1.26 -4.37
N LYS A 64 43.82 -2.02 -3.52
CA LYS A 64 43.18 -3.07 -2.74
C LYS A 64 42.21 -2.40 -1.81
N GLU A 65 40.95 -2.31 -2.26
CA GLU A 65 39.82 -1.94 -1.41
C GLU A 65 39.50 -3.14 -0.52
N ASP A 66 40.09 -3.12 0.67
CA ASP A 66 39.78 -4.06 1.74
C ASP A 66 38.39 -3.68 2.30
N LEU A 67 37.31 -4.01 1.53
CA LEU A 67 35.95 -3.96 2.06
C LEU A 67 35.86 -5.05 3.13
N PRO A 68 35.49 -4.73 4.36
CA PRO A 68 35.25 -5.74 5.37
C PRO A 68 34.03 -6.56 4.89
N GLU A 69 34.30 -7.83 4.60
CA GLU A 69 33.28 -8.84 4.24
C GLU A 69 32.24 -8.87 5.36
N ALA A 70 31.08 -8.28 5.09
CA ALA A 70 29.97 -8.27 6.03
C ALA A 70 29.54 -9.75 6.21
N LYS A 71 29.93 -10.33 7.35
CA LYS A 71 29.54 -11.69 7.72
C LYS A 71 28.02 -11.79 7.60
N PRO A 72 27.46 -12.82 6.92
CA PRO A 72 26.04 -13.04 6.87
C PRO A 72 25.49 -13.07 8.29
N VAL A 73 24.55 -12.19 8.61
CA VAL A 73 23.85 -12.22 9.89
C VAL A 73 23.01 -13.49 9.87
N GLU A 74 23.46 -14.50 10.61
CA GLU A 74 22.77 -15.78 10.77
C GLU A 74 21.45 -15.48 11.50
N VAL A 75 20.37 -15.36 10.73
CA VAL A 75 19.01 -15.17 11.26
C VAL A 75 18.57 -16.47 11.88
N ARG A 76 18.87 -16.65 13.17
CA ARG A 76 18.39 -17.82 13.92
C ARG A 76 16.85 -17.77 13.98
N PRO A 77 16.14 -18.89 13.71
CA PRO A 77 14.70 -18.91 13.81
C PRO A 77 14.26 -18.61 15.26
N ILE A 78 13.45 -17.56 15.43
CA ILE A 78 12.90 -17.16 16.72
C ILE A 78 11.87 -18.22 17.12
N LYS A 79 12.17 -19.04 18.12
CA LYS A 79 11.19 -19.93 18.73
C LYS A 79 10.39 -19.15 19.77
N ALA A 80 9.10 -18.91 19.51
CA ALA A 80 8.21 -18.21 20.42
C ALA A 80 6.97 -19.07 20.72
N GLY A 81 6.51 -19.07 21.96
CA GLY A 81 5.31 -19.79 22.40
C GLY A 81 4.02 -19.05 22.08
N SER A 82 4.10 -17.75 21.70
CA SER A 82 2.95 -16.92 21.32
C SER A 82 3.33 -15.87 20.27
N LEU A 83 2.33 -15.39 19.54
CA LEU A 83 2.51 -14.30 18.58
C LEU A 83 3.03 -13.02 19.29
N ALA A 84 2.59 -12.75 20.50
CA ALA A 84 3.06 -11.59 21.28
C ALA A 84 4.56 -11.69 21.59
N GLN A 85 5.05 -12.85 21.99
CA GLN A 85 6.49 -13.11 22.16
C GLN A 85 7.25 -12.98 20.85
N MET A 86 6.69 -13.50 19.75
CA MET A 86 7.29 -13.38 18.42
C MET A 86 7.42 -11.90 18.01
N VAL A 87 6.39 -11.09 18.23
CA VAL A 87 6.39 -9.65 17.94
C VAL A 87 7.41 -8.90 18.79
N SER A 88 7.50 -9.20 20.11
CA SER A 88 8.46 -8.53 20.99
C SER A 88 9.92 -8.90 20.68
N ALA A 89 10.15 -10.07 20.09
CA ALA A 89 11.48 -10.56 19.71
C ALA A 89 11.96 -10.04 18.33
N GLN A 90 11.07 -9.39 17.53
CA GLN A 90 11.48 -8.85 16.23
C GLN A 90 12.48 -7.71 16.39
N PRO A 91 13.54 -7.67 15.55
CA PRO A 91 14.51 -6.59 15.59
C PRO A 91 13.87 -5.24 15.23
N GLN A 92 14.27 -4.20 15.96
CA GLN A 92 13.92 -2.83 15.60
C GLN A 92 14.91 -2.36 14.55
N LEU A 93 14.49 -2.32 13.30
CA LEU A 93 15.33 -1.91 12.19
C LEU A 93 15.48 -0.38 12.20
N ALA A 94 16.72 0.12 12.11
CA ALA A 94 17.00 1.56 11.99
C ALA A 94 16.37 2.13 10.69
N GLU A 95 16.52 1.38 9.60
CA GLU A 95 15.87 1.65 8.33
C GLU A 95 15.05 0.44 7.89
N LEU A 96 13.80 0.70 7.52
CA LEU A 96 12.90 -0.34 7.05
C LEU A 96 12.97 -0.40 5.52
N PRO A 97 13.29 -1.56 4.92
CA PRO A 97 13.24 -1.73 3.47
C PRO A 97 11.89 -1.28 2.90
N ARG A 98 11.92 -0.66 1.71
CA ARG A 98 10.74 -0.05 1.08
C ARG A 98 9.51 -0.97 1.05
N GLU A 99 9.69 -2.23 0.68
CA GLU A 99 8.59 -3.19 0.61
C GLU A 99 8.01 -3.50 1.99
N LEU A 100 8.86 -3.69 3.01
CA LEU A 100 8.40 -3.86 4.39
C LEU A 100 7.73 -2.60 4.93
N HIS A 101 8.17 -1.41 4.52
CA HIS A 101 7.51 -0.16 4.89
C HIS A 101 6.08 -0.09 4.32
N CYS A 102 5.87 -0.48 3.07
CA CYS A 102 4.54 -0.55 2.47
C CYS A 102 3.65 -1.56 3.21
N LEU A 103 4.17 -2.76 3.51
CA LEU A 103 3.44 -3.79 4.24
C LEU A 103 3.07 -3.33 5.66
N ALA A 104 4.03 -2.78 6.41
CA ALA A 104 3.81 -2.26 7.76
C ALA A 104 2.83 -1.08 7.75
N GLY A 105 2.93 -0.19 6.76
CA GLY A 105 2.02 0.94 6.60
C GLY A 105 0.57 0.48 6.39
N ALA A 106 0.36 -0.50 5.54
CA ALA A 106 -0.98 -1.06 5.34
C ALA A 106 -1.53 -1.72 6.61
N ILE A 107 -0.73 -2.53 7.31
CA ILE A 107 -1.12 -3.12 8.60
C ILE A 107 -1.47 -2.01 9.61
N TYR A 108 -0.66 -0.96 9.68
CA TYR A 108 -0.88 0.16 10.59
C TYR A 108 -2.23 0.87 10.32
N PHE A 109 -2.50 1.24 9.07
CA PHE A 109 -3.72 1.99 8.76
C PHE A 109 -4.98 1.14 8.83
N GLU A 110 -4.92 -0.13 8.44
CA GLU A 110 -6.07 -1.03 8.42
C GLU A 110 -6.39 -1.65 9.79
N ALA A 111 -5.36 -1.98 10.58
CA ALA A 111 -5.55 -2.86 11.73
C ALA A 111 -4.81 -2.43 13.02
N LYS A 112 -4.32 -1.20 13.14
CA LYS A 112 -3.55 -0.74 14.33
C LYS A 112 -4.30 -0.83 15.66
N SER A 113 -5.62 -0.86 15.64
CA SER A 113 -6.50 -0.98 16.81
C SER A 113 -6.92 -2.42 17.11
N GLU A 114 -6.57 -3.36 16.24
CA GLU A 114 -6.88 -4.78 16.41
C GLU A 114 -5.79 -5.53 17.18
N SER A 115 -6.10 -6.77 17.58
CA SER A 115 -5.11 -7.67 18.15
C SER A 115 -3.96 -7.95 17.15
N LEU A 116 -2.85 -8.50 17.64
CA LEU A 116 -1.74 -8.90 16.79
C LEU A 116 -2.15 -9.96 15.75
N THR A 117 -3.15 -10.79 16.08
CA THR A 117 -3.72 -11.79 15.14
C THR A 117 -4.48 -11.11 14.01
N GLY A 118 -5.27 -10.06 14.29
CA GLY A 118 -5.97 -9.26 13.27
C GLY A 118 -4.99 -8.52 12.36
N GLN A 119 -3.97 -7.90 12.97
CA GLN A 119 -2.89 -7.25 12.23
C GLN A 119 -2.15 -8.23 11.30
N LEU A 120 -1.82 -9.42 11.80
CA LEU A 120 -1.17 -10.46 11.02
C LEU A 120 -2.07 -10.96 9.87
N ALA A 121 -3.37 -11.12 10.12
CA ALA A 121 -4.33 -11.54 9.10
C ALA A 121 -4.34 -10.58 7.90
N VAL A 122 -4.39 -9.26 8.15
CA VAL A 122 -4.30 -8.23 7.09
C VAL A 122 -2.95 -8.29 6.38
N GLY A 123 -1.85 -8.38 7.10
CA GLY A 123 -0.51 -8.50 6.52
C GLY A 123 -0.37 -9.73 5.61
N ARG A 124 -0.91 -10.88 6.03
CA ARG A 124 -0.87 -12.14 5.24
C ARG A 124 -1.68 -12.04 3.95
N VAL A 125 -2.78 -11.27 3.91
CA VAL A 125 -3.49 -11.01 2.65
C VAL A 125 -2.59 -10.28 1.65
N ILE A 126 -1.86 -9.25 2.07
CA ILE A 126 -0.96 -8.49 1.17
C ILE A 126 0.16 -9.39 0.66
N VAL A 127 0.75 -10.20 1.53
CA VAL A 127 1.77 -11.20 1.16
C VAL A 127 1.20 -12.24 0.18
N ALA A 128 -0.02 -12.74 0.41
CA ALA A 128 -0.68 -13.70 -0.48
C ALA A 128 -1.00 -13.07 -1.85
N ARG A 129 -1.48 -11.83 -1.88
CA ARG A 129 -1.74 -11.09 -3.12
C ARG A 129 -0.48 -10.95 -3.96
N SER A 130 0.64 -10.53 -3.38
CA SER A 130 1.90 -10.33 -4.11
C SER A 130 2.46 -11.63 -4.72
N LYS A 131 2.06 -12.79 -4.20
CA LYS A 131 2.48 -14.11 -4.68
C LYS A 131 1.45 -14.80 -5.59
N SER A 132 0.24 -14.27 -5.71
CA SER A 132 -0.89 -14.96 -6.36
C SER A 132 -0.90 -14.91 -7.88
N GLY A 133 -0.08 -14.05 -8.52
CA GLY A 133 -0.13 -13.76 -9.95
C GLY A 133 -1.37 -12.92 -10.39
N ARG A 134 -2.34 -12.70 -9.50
CA ARG A 134 -3.58 -11.92 -9.76
C ARG A 134 -3.44 -10.44 -9.38
N PHE A 135 -2.40 -10.10 -8.64
CA PHE A 135 -2.09 -8.77 -8.13
C PHE A 135 -0.65 -8.42 -8.47
N PRO A 136 -0.23 -7.16 -8.30
CA PRO A 136 1.19 -6.81 -8.45
C PRO A 136 2.09 -7.68 -7.59
N ASN A 137 3.29 -8.00 -8.08
CA ASN A 137 4.25 -8.92 -7.47
C ASN A 137 5.11 -8.29 -6.35
N SER A 138 4.68 -7.16 -5.80
CA SER A 138 5.36 -6.48 -4.70
C SER A 138 4.35 -5.94 -3.68
N TYR A 139 4.76 -5.74 -2.43
CA TYR A 139 3.87 -5.21 -1.40
C TYR A 139 3.46 -3.77 -1.70
N CYS A 140 4.41 -2.94 -2.12
CA CYS A 140 4.10 -1.57 -2.52
C CYS A 140 3.16 -1.55 -3.73
N GLY A 141 3.37 -2.43 -4.71
CA GLY A 141 2.47 -2.58 -5.85
C GLY A 141 1.04 -2.92 -5.42
N VAL A 142 0.88 -3.88 -4.51
CA VAL A 142 -0.44 -4.27 -3.95
C VAL A 142 -1.08 -3.13 -3.17
N VAL A 143 -0.30 -2.45 -2.33
CA VAL A 143 -0.82 -1.39 -1.43
C VAL A 143 -1.23 -0.15 -2.21
N TYR A 144 -0.47 0.23 -3.24
CA TYR A 144 -0.75 1.43 -4.03
C TYR A 144 -1.66 1.19 -5.24
N GLN A 145 -2.33 0.03 -5.35
CA GLN A 145 -3.36 -0.15 -6.36
C GLN A 145 -4.49 0.88 -6.17
N PRO A 146 -4.99 1.49 -7.25
CA PRO A 146 -6.10 2.43 -7.16
C PRO A 146 -7.31 1.83 -6.45
N SER A 147 -7.89 2.60 -5.53
CA SER A 147 -9.10 2.23 -4.77
C SER A 147 -8.99 0.97 -3.89
N GLN A 148 -7.77 0.41 -3.71
CA GLN A 148 -7.59 -0.81 -2.93
C GLN A 148 -7.64 -0.52 -1.43
N PHE A 149 -7.03 0.58 -0.98
CA PHE A 149 -6.99 1.00 0.42
C PHE A 149 -7.41 2.45 0.58
N SER A 150 -8.35 2.72 1.48
CA SER A 150 -8.95 4.04 1.66
C SER A 150 -7.98 5.10 2.20
N PHE A 151 -6.93 4.69 2.91
CA PHE A 151 -5.90 5.59 3.43
C PHE A 151 -4.92 6.08 2.36
N VAL A 152 -4.80 5.38 1.22
CA VAL A 152 -3.90 5.78 0.13
C VAL A 152 -4.46 7.01 -0.59
N ARG A 153 -3.64 8.04 -0.75
CA ARG A 153 -3.93 9.26 -1.51
C ARG A 153 -2.97 9.36 -2.68
N GLY A 154 -3.50 9.19 -3.90
CA GLY A 154 -2.67 9.09 -5.09
C GLY A 154 -1.73 7.89 -5.01
N ARG A 155 -0.43 8.15 -4.83
CA ARG A 155 0.61 7.10 -4.68
C ARG A 155 1.37 7.22 -3.35
N SER A 156 0.75 7.77 -2.33
CA SER A 156 1.38 8.00 -1.03
C SER A 156 0.48 7.57 0.13
N MET A 157 1.12 7.25 1.25
CA MET A 157 0.46 7.05 2.55
C MET A 157 0.47 8.34 3.34
N PRO A 158 -0.50 8.55 4.26
CA PRO A 158 -0.44 9.63 5.22
C PRO A 158 0.76 9.51 6.16
N GLY A 159 1.09 10.59 6.87
CA GLY A 159 2.17 10.58 7.87
C GLY A 159 1.94 9.52 8.96
N ILE A 160 2.99 8.82 9.34
CA ILE A 160 2.99 7.77 10.36
C ILE A 160 3.79 8.23 11.56
N SER A 161 3.22 8.11 12.76
CA SER A 161 3.95 8.32 14.02
C SER A 161 4.89 7.14 14.30
N LYS A 162 6.12 7.22 13.75
CA LYS A 162 7.11 6.12 13.80
C LYS A 162 7.53 5.74 15.22
N GLY A 163 7.42 6.66 16.20
CA GLY A 163 7.70 6.38 17.60
C GLY A 163 6.59 5.63 18.35
N SER A 164 5.39 5.52 17.77
CA SER A 164 4.24 4.92 18.42
C SER A 164 4.38 3.40 18.61
N LYS A 165 3.75 2.87 19.67
CA LYS A 165 3.66 1.42 19.90
C LYS A 165 2.95 0.72 18.72
N GLN A 166 1.92 1.35 18.18
CA GLN A 166 1.15 0.81 17.04
C GLN A 166 2.02 0.64 15.80
N TRP A 167 2.88 1.61 15.52
CA TRP A 167 3.83 1.48 14.40
C TRP A 167 4.86 0.39 14.65
N LYS A 168 5.46 0.35 15.84
CA LYS A 168 6.42 -0.70 16.21
C LYS A 168 5.82 -2.10 16.09
N ASN A 169 4.58 -2.27 16.54
CA ASN A 169 3.85 -3.53 16.36
C ASN A 169 3.61 -3.84 14.87
N ALA A 170 3.16 -2.87 14.08
CA ALA A 170 2.92 -3.07 12.64
C ALA A 170 4.20 -3.47 11.90
N VAL A 171 5.35 -2.89 12.23
CA VAL A 171 6.65 -3.26 11.69
C VAL A 171 7.04 -4.70 12.07
N ALA A 172 6.90 -5.07 13.33
CA ALA A 172 7.20 -6.41 13.80
C ALA A 172 6.27 -7.46 13.13
N VAL A 173 4.97 -7.17 13.06
CA VAL A 173 3.98 -8.03 12.38
C VAL A 173 4.28 -8.13 10.88
N ALA A 174 4.72 -7.05 10.23
CA ALA A 174 5.13 -7.09 8.82
C ALA A 174 6.34 -8.02 8.58
N GLN A 175 7.33 -8.00 9.45
CA GLN A 175 8.47 -8.91 9.40
C GLN A 175 8.03 -10.39 9.55
N ILE A 176 7.13 -10.65 10.50
CA ILE A 176 6.57 -11.99 10.73
C ILE A 176 5.72 -12.46 9.53
N ALA A 177 4.88 -11.58 8.98
CA ALA A 177 4.07 -11.89 7.81
C ALA A 177 4.93 -12.18 6.58
N HIS A 178 5.99 -11.39 6.37
CA HIS A 178 6.94 -11.52 5.27
C HIS A 178 7.70 -12.85 5.34
N SER A 179 8.27 -13.17 6.48
CA SER A 179 9.03 -14.40 6.69
C SER A 179 8.17 -15.67 6.78
N GLY A 180 6.85 -15.51 7.03
CA GLY A 180 5.96 -16.64 7.28
C GLY A 180 6.20 -17.35 8.63
N ALA A 181 6.89 -16.68 9.56
CA ALA A 181 7.27 -17.26 10.85
C ALA A 181 6.09 -17.57 11.79
N TRP A 182 4.90 -17.11 11.48
CA TRP A 182 3.68 -17.39 12.23
C TRP A 182 2.48 -17.55 11.28
N SER A 183 1.66 -18.58 11.52
CA SER A 183 0.48 -18.86 10.71
C SER A 183 -0.68 -17.93 11.06
N SER A 184 -1.44 -17.51 10.06
CA SER A 184 -2.69 -16.77 10.23
C SER A 184 -3.89 -17.73 10.21
N PRO A 185 -4.96 -17.49 11.00
CA PRO A 185 -6.17 -18.29 10.92
C PRO A 185 -6.91 -18.18 9.58
N VAL A 186 -6.51 -17.25 8.71
CA VAL A 186 -7.10 -16.99 7.39
C VAL A 186 -6.09 -17.10 6.25
N GLU A 187 -5.18 -18.07 6.34
CA GLU A 187 -4.16 -18.30 5.32
C GLU A 187 -4.74 -18.46 3.92
N GLY A 188 -4.05 -17.85 2.95
CA GLY A 188 -4.43 -17.87 1.54
C GLY A 188 -5.65 -17.01 1.20
N ALA A 189 -6.17 -16.20 2.14
CA ALA A 189 -7.17 -15.21 1.82
C ALA A 189 -6.55 -14.12 0.91
N LEU A 190 -7.33 -13.68 -0.07
CA LEU A 190 -6.92 -12.63 -1.03
C LEU A 190 -7.77 -11.37 -0.90
N PHE A 191 -8.94 -11.45 -0.24
CA PHE A 191 -9.87 -10.35 -0.08
C PHE A 191 -10.34 -10.27 1.37
N PHE A 192 -10.61 -9.05 1.82
CA PHE A 192 -11.28 -8.80 3.10
C PHE A 192 -12.12 -7.53 3.05
N HIS A 193 -13.05 -7.44 3.96
CA HIS A 193 -13.81 -6.21 4.24
C HIS A 193 -14.11 -6.12 5.72
N ALA A 194 -14.41 -4.91 6.19
CA ALA A 194 -14.85 -4.70 7.56
C ALA A 194 -16.21 -5.35 7.82
N THR A 195 -16.42 -5.89 9.03
CA THR A 195 -17.65 -6.67 9.37
C THR A 195 -18.95 -5.90 9.20
N TYR A 196 -18.92 -4.57 9.24
CA TYR A 196 -20.09 -3.70 9.01
C TYR A 196 -20.37 -3.43 7.53
N VAL A 197 -19.55 -3.95 6.60
CA VAL A 197 -19.75 -3.83 5.15
C VAL A 197 -20.29 -5.14 4.60
N SER A 198 -21.19 -5.05 3.62
CA SER A 198 -21.73 -6.20 2.88
C SER A 198 -21.52 -6.01 1.38
N PRO A 199 -20.36 -6.41 0.83
CA PRO A 199 -20.01 -6.08 -0.55
C PRO A 199 -20.74 -6.95 -1.60
N GLY A 200 -21.59 -7.90 -1.23
CA GLY A 200 -22.29 -8.78 -2.16
C GLY A 200 -21.37 -9.73 -2.95
N TRP A 201 -20.15 -9.97 -2.52
CA TRP A 201 -19.20 -10.82 -3.22
C TRP A 201 -19.62 -12.29 -3.24
N LYS A 202 -19.53 -12.92 -4.40
CA LYS A 202 -19.69 -14.37 -4.58
C LYS A 202 -18.37 -15.12 -4.39
N LEU A 203 -17.59 -14.72 -3.37
CA LEU A 203 -16.31 -15.31 -3.05
C LEU A 203 -16.45 -16.32 -1.92
N ARG A 204 -15.56 -17.33 -1.91
CA ARG A 204 -15.53 -18.32 -0.83
C ARG A 204 -14.99 -17.66 0.44
N ARG A 205 -15.83 -17.60 1.48
CA ARG A 205 -15.41 -17.13 2.80
C ARG A 205 -14.39 -18.09 3.40
N VAL A 206 -13.28 -17.53 3.93
CA VAL A 206 -12.23 -18.27 4.64
C VAL A 206 -12.49 -18.21 6.14
N GLY A 207 -12.79 -17.02 6.68
CA GLY A 207 -13.03 -16.84 8.11
C GLY A 207 -13.33 -15.38 8.47
N ARG A 208 -13.49 -15.15 9.77
CA ARG A 208 -13.55 -13.82 10.38
C ARG A 208 -12.45 -13.72 11.45
N VAL A 209 -11.74 -12.62 11.45
CA VAL A 209 -10.80 -12.25 12.51
C VAL A 209 -11.13 -10.83 12.92
N GLU A 210 -11.51 -10.64 14.17
CA GLU A 210 -11.90 -9.34 14.74
C GLU A 210 -12.92 -8.57 13.87
N ASN A 211 -12.54 -7.40 13.37
CA ASN A 211 -13.40 -6.54 12.58
C ASN A 211 -13.37 -6.81 11.08
N HIS A 212 -12.72 -7.89 10.63
CA HIS A 212 -12.60 -8.23 9.22
C HIS A 212 -13.13 -9.63 8.90
N VAL A 213 -13.78 -9.74 7.73
CA VAL A 213 -14.19 -11.00 7.10
C VAL A 213 -13.31 -11.24 5.88
N PHE A 214 -12.76 -12.44 5.76
CA PHE A 214 -11.74 -12.81 4.78
C PHE A 214 -12.27 -13.82 3.77
N TYR A 215 -11.82 -13.68 2.50
CA TYR A 215 -12.29 -14.48 1.36
C TYR A 215 -11.14 -14.88 0.44
N ARG A 216 -11.43 -15.94 -0.36
CA ARG A 216 -10.52 -16.45 -1.40
C ARG A 216 -11.18 -16.42 -2.76
#